data_b77a2663cc8dc3c75f6488479576f915
#
_entry.id   b77a2663cc8dc3c75f6488479576f915
#
_cell.length_a   1.000
_cell.length_b   1.000
_cell.length_c   1.000
_cell.angle_alpha   90.00
_cell.angle_beta   90.00
_cell.angle_gamma   90.00
#
_symmetry.space_group_name_H-M   'P 1'
#
loop_
_entity.id
_entity.type
_entity.pdbx_description
1 polymer ?
#
loop_
_entity_poly.entity_id
_entity_poly.type
_entity_poly.pdbx_seq_one_letter_code
_entity_poly.pdbx_strand_id
1 'polypeptide(L)'
;LAAWMIGELRRMGYTEVNLNFGCPSGTVTAKGKGSGMLRDPQKLDAFLDAVFSQAGGPVSVKTRLGVARAEEFGEILNVYNKYPLCELTIHPRVMKQLYRGQADREAFAAYLPACTAPVCYNGDVTTVDDLRALEAAFPGLSGIMVGRGLIADPALLRKAVGGPAASREELRGYHDELYHSYTEAFGMASCAVSRMKAHWFYLIHLFKGADALEKPLRKAREGWEYETVVNQIFACWPK
;
A
#
# COMPACT_ATOMS: atom_id res chain seq x y z
N LEU A 1 -2.84 9.10 23.25
CA LEU A 1 -1.80 9.42 22.27
C LEU A 1 -2.36 9.52 20.85
N ALA A 2 -3.15 8.53 20.34
CA ALA A 2 -3.73 8.59 18.99
C ALA A 2 -4.61 9.82 18.78
N ALA A 3 -5.55 10.08 19.68
CA ALA A 3 -6.42 11.25 19.61
C ALA A 3 -5.64 12.58 19.64
N TRP A 4 -4.59 12.67 20.47
CA TRP A 4 -3.69 13.83 20.47
C TRP A 4 -2.99 13.98 19.11
N MET A 5 -2.44 12.91 18.54
CA MET A 5 -1.78 12.94 17.22
C MET A 5 -2.74 13.40 16.11
N ILE A 6 -4.00 12.95 16.17
CA ILE A 6 -5.04 13.39 15.23
C ILE A 6 -5.26 14.90 15.34
N GLY A 7 -5.33 15.42 16.58
CA GLY A 7 -5.44 16.86 16.83
C GLY A 7 -4.26 17.66 16.26
N GLU A 8 -3.01 17.13 16.38
CA GLU A 8 -1.83 17.75 15.76
C GLU A 8 -1.91 17.76 14.24
N LEU A 9 -2.25 16.61 13.62
CA LEU A 9 -2.38 16.52 12.17
C LEU A 9 -3.43 17.52 11.64
N ARG A 10 -4.55 17.69 12.36
CA ARG A 10 -5.55 18.67 11.97
C ARG A 10 -5.04 20.11 12.07
N ARG A 11 -4.27 20.43 13.12
CA ARG A 11 -3.61 21.75 13.23
C ARG A 11 -2.61 22.02 12.10
N MET A 12 -2.02 20.96 11.53
CA MET A 12 -1.18 21.04 10.35
C MET A 12 -1.96 21.16 9.02
N GLY A 13 -3.30 21.16 9.07
CA GLY A 13 -4.17 21.34 7.90
C GLY A 13 -4.67 20.05 7.25
N TYR A 14 -4.39 18.86 7.82
CA TYR A 14 -4.93 17.61 7.29
C TYR A 14 -6.42 17.49 7.63
N THR A 15 -7.24 17.33 6.60
CA THR A 15 -8.71 17.23 6.72
C THR A 15 -9.18 15.84 7.08
N GLU A 16 -8.43 14.80 6.73
CA GLU A 16 -8.71 13.40 7.03
C GLU A 16 -7.50 12.73 7.68
N VAL A 17 -7.76 11.80 8.59
CA VAL A 17 -6.72 10.97 9.23
C VAL A 17 -7.05 9.50 9.03
N ASN A 18 -6.11 8.74 8.44
CA ASN A 18 -6.27 7.31 8.22
C ASN A 18 -5.59 6.51 9.34
N LEU A 19 -6.32 5.56 9.92
CA LEU A 19 -5.81 4.61 10.92
C LEU A 19 -5.37 3.32 10.22
N ASN A 20 -4.11 2.91 10.43
CA ASN A 20 -3.57 1.71 9.80
C ASN A 20 -3.64 0.49 10.72
N PHE A 21 -4.62 -0.39 10.48
CA PHE A 21 -4.74 -1.72 11.09
C PHE A 21 -4.39 -2.86 10.11
N GLY A 22 -3.67 -2.55 9.04
CA GLY A 22 -3.30 -3.53 8.02
C GLY A 22 -1.83 -3.95 8.02
N CYS A 23 -0.92 -3.21 8.67
CA CYS A 23 0.51 -3.52 8.65
C CYS A 23 0.82 -4.87 9.33
N PRO A 24 1.37 -5.89 8.61
CA PRO A 24 1.64 -7.20 9.17
C PRO A 24 3.09 -7.36 9.67
N SER A 25 3.90 -6.28 9.68
CA SER A 25 5.29 -6.33 10.12
C SER A 25 5.40 -6.83 11.57
N GLY A 26 6.28 -7.79 11.82
CA GLY A 26 6.49 -8.37 13.15
C GLY A 26 6.85 -7.32 14.21
N THR A 27 7.65 -6.31 13.85
CA THR A 27 8.02 -5.20 14.77
C THR A 27 6.84 -4.32 15.15
N VAL A 28 5.80 -4.27 14.32
CA VAL A 28 4.56 -3.50 14.55
C VAL A 28 3.56 -4.37 15.32
N THR A 29 3.32 -5.59 14.84
CA THR A 29 2.28 -6.48 15.40
C THR A 29 2.65 -7.05 16.77
N ALA A 30 3.94 -7.22 17.09
CA ALA A 30 4.40 -7.59 18.43
C ALA A 30 4.01 -6.55 19.51
N LYS A 31 3.84 -5.28 19.10
CA LYS A 31 3.39 -4.20 19.97
C LYS A 31 1.86 -4.01 19.97
N GLY A 32 1.10 -4.96 19.42
CA GLY A 32 -0.35 -4.86 19.28
C GLY A 32 -0.82 -3.75 18.33
N LYS A 33 0.06 -3.27 17.41
CA LYS A 33 -0.22 -2.21 16.44
C LYS A 33 -0.44 -2.81 15.03
N GLY A 34 -0.90 -1.99 14.10
CA GLY A 34 -1.20 -2.45 12.75
C GLY A 34 -2.18 -3.62 12.78
N SER A 35 -1.96 -4.67 11.98
CA SER A 35 -2.84 -5.85 12.01
C SER A 35 -2.77 -6.67 13.31
N GLY A 36 -1.83 -6.36 14.20
CA GLY A 36 -1.82 -6.92 15.57
C GLY A 36 -3.00 -6.45 16.43
N MET A 37 -3.59 -5.29 16.13
CA MET A 37 -4.80 -4.79 16.80
C MET A 37 -6.03 -5.67 16.53
N LEU A 38 -6.06 -6.34 15.37
CA LEU A 38 -7.19 -7.20 14.97
C LEU A 38 -7.31 -8.49 15.79
N ARG A 39 -6.35 -8.79 16.68
CA ARG A 39 -6.40 -9.97 17.55
C ARG A 39 -7.49 -9.90 18.62
N ASP A 40 -7.93 -8.70 18.96
CA ASP A 40 -8.81 -8.45 20.07
C ASP A 40 -9.82 -7.36 19.67
N PRO A 41 -11.01 -7.77 19.17
CA PRO A 41 -12.06 -6.83 18.78
C PRO A 41 -12.50 -5.89 19.90
N GLN A 42 -12.43 -6.31 21.16
CA GLN A 42 -12.80 -5.46 22.30
C GLN A 42 -11.79 -4.32 22.50
N LYS A 43 -10.48 -4.60 22.35
CA LYS A 43 -9.45 -3.57 22.37
C LYS A 43 -9.52 -2.64 21.16
N LEU A 44 -9.86 -3.19 19.99
CA LEU A 44 -10.11 -2.38 18.79
C LEU A 44 -11.26 -1.42 19.02
N ASP A 45 -12.35 -1.89 19.59
CA ASP A 45 -13.54 -1.09 19.93
C ASP A 45 -13.19 0.04 20.91
N ALA A 46 -12.57 -0.30 22.04
CA ALA A 46 -12.13 0.70 23.03
C ALA A 46 -11.14 1.73 22.46
N PHE A 47 -10.28 1.32 21.54
CA PHE A 47 -9.36 2.22 20.86
C PHE A 47 -10.12 3.18 19.93
N LEU A 48 -11.05 2.69 19.13
CA LEU A 48 -11.85 3.51 18.21
C LEU A 48 -12.77 4.47 18.99
N ASP A 49 -13.39 4.02 20.08
CA ASP A 49 -14.19 4.88 20.96
C ASP A 49 -13.35 6.07 21.47
N ALA A 50 -12.15 5.81 21.98
CA ALA A 50 -11.24 6.85 22.43
C ALA A 50 -10.76 7.78 21.29
N VAL A 51 -10.69 7.30 20.07
CA VAL A 51 -10.35 8.12 18.90
C VAL A 51 -11.53 8.99 18.52
N PHE A 52 -12.71 8.41 18.33
CA PHE A 52 -13.88 9.12 17.82
C PHE A 52 -14.44 10.12 18.83
N SER A 53 -14.29 9.88 20.12
CA SER A 53 -14.64 10.87 21.16
C SER A 53 -13.85 12.19 21.06
N GLN A 54 -12.70 12.22 20.37
CA GLN A 54 -11.81 13.36 20.31
C GLN A 54 -11.35 13.72 18.87
N ALA A 55 -11.76 12.97 17.85
CA ALA A 55 -11.21 13.10 16.50
C ALA A 55 -11.48 14.44 15.81
N GLY A 56 -12.64 15.08 16.10
CA GLY A 56 -12.98 16.41 15.59
C GLY A 56 -13.09 16.51 14.06
N GLY A 57 -13.29 15.39 13.33
CA GLY A 57 -13.45 15.38 11.88
C GLY A 57 -13.25 13.98 11.25
N PRO A 58 -13.21 13.86 9.91
CA PRO A 58 -13.19 12.59 9.20
C PRO A 58 -12.03 11.67 9.58
N VAL A 59 -12.36 10.40 9.88
CA VAL A 59 -11.40 9.33 10.15
C VAL A 59 -11.72 8.17 9.23
N SER A 60 -10.71 7.70 8.51
CA SER A 60 -10.77 6.49 7.72
C SER A 60 -9.91 5.37 8.33
N VAL A 61 -10.16 4.14 7.91
CA VAL A 61 -9.44 2.97 8.39
C VAL A 61 -8.92 2.15 7.21
N LYS A 62 -7.66 1.73 7.29
CA LYS A 62 -7.12 0.67 6.42
C LYS A 62 -6.87 -0.59 7.21
N THR A 63 -7.47 -1.71 6.80
CA THR A 63 -7.47 -2.98 7.53
C THR A 63 -7.12 -4.19 6.67
N ARG A 64 -6.96 -5.35 7.35
CA ARG A 64 -6.98 -6.70 6.79
C ARG A 64 -8.19 -7.46 7.32
N LEU A 65 -8.44 -8.69 6.79
CA LEU A 65 -9.57 -9.52 7.20
C LEU A 65 -9.43 -10.13 8.61
N GLY A 66 -8.27 -10.04 9.22
CA GLY A 66 -8.01 -10.62 10.54
C GLY A 66 -6.55 -11.05 10.69
N VAL A 67 -6.31 -11.95 11.63
CA VAL A 67 -4.98 -12.45 12.00
C VAL A 67 -4.64 -13.75 11.28
N ALA A 68 -5.52 -14.75 11.38
CA ALA A 68 -5.27 -16.11 10.90
C ALA A 68 -6.29 -16.61 9.87
N ARG A 69 -7.54 -16.18 9.95
CA ARG A 69 -8.66 -16.65 9.13
C ARG A 69 -9.52 -15.47 8.69
N ALA A 70 -10.08 -15.54 7.47
CA ALA A 70 -10.92 -14.50 6.91
C ALA A 70 -12.23 -14.30 7.68
N GLU A 71 -12.76 -15.36 8.33
CA GLU A 71 -13.99 -15.32 9.11
C GLU A 71 -13.90 -14.41 10.34
N GLU A 72 -12.69 -14.15 10.83
CA GLU A 72 -12.45 -13.20 11.93
C GLU A 72 -12.95 -11.79 11.56
N PHE A 73 -13.06 -11.49 10.25
CA PHE A 73 -13.48 -10.17 9.80
C PHE A 73 -14.93 -9.84 10.18
N GLY A 74 -15.80 -10.83 10.36
CA GLY A 74 -17.18 -10.60 10.80
C GLY A 74 -17.27 -9.84 12.13
N GLU A 75 -16.50 -10.25 13.13
CA GLU A 75 -16.44 -9.57 14.44
C GLU A 75 -15.74 -8.21 14.33
N ILE A 76 -14.66 -8.13 13.56
CA ILE A 76 -13.91 -6.89 13.32
C ILE A 76 -14.81 -5.86 12.60
N LEU A 77 -15.56 -6.27 11.58
CA LEU A 77 -16.47 -5.42 10.84
C LEU A 77 -17.60 -4.88 11.73
N ASN A 78 -18.14 -5.74 12.62
CA ASN A 78 -19.14 -5.29 13.59
C ASN A 78 -18.60 -4.16 14.47
N VAL A 79 -17.32 -4.17 14.81
CA VAL A 79 -16.69 -3.04 15.51
C VAL A 79 -16.62 -1.81 14.64
N TYR A 80 -16.09 -1.92 13.41
CA TYR A 80 -15.98 -0.78 12.50
C TYR A 80 -17.33 -0.11 12.22
N ASN A 81 -18.38 -0.91 12.05
CA ASN A 81 -19.73 -0.41 11.76
C ASN A 81 -20.38 0.41 12.91
N LYS A 82 -19.80 0.40 14.10
CA LYS A 82 -20.25 1.28 15.22
C LYS A 82 -19.82 2.73 15.05
N TYR A 83 -18.81 2.99 14.21
CA TYR A 83 -18.17 4.30 14.09
C TYR A 83 -18.44 4.95 12.73
N PRO A 84 -18.58 6.29 12.67
CA PRO A 84 -18.81 7.01 11.43
C PRO A 84 -17.50 7.15 10.63
N LEU A 85 -17.00 6.03 10.11
CA LEU A 85 -15.84 6.01 9.23
C LEU A 85 -16.17 6.73 7.92
N CYS A 86 -15.30 7.65 7.48
CA CYS A 86 -15.47 8.27 6.17
C CYS A 86 -15.05 7.34 5.01
N GLU A 87 -14.17 6.36 5.27
CA GLU A 87 -13.83 5.27 4.35
C GLU A 87 -13.26 4.06 5.11
N LEU A 88 -13.54 2.86 4.61
CA LEU A 88 -12.93 1.61 5.05
C LEU A 88 -12.17 0.97 3.89
N THR A 89 -10.84 1.09 3.90
CA THR A 89 -9.99 0.38 2.93
C THR A 89 -9.72 -1.04 3.40
N ILE A 90 -10.16 -2.04 2.64
CA ILE A 90 -10.00 -3.46 2.96
C ILE A 90 -8.94 -4.11 2.08
N HIS A 91 -7.89 -4.67 2.70
CA HIS A 91 -6.97 -5.59 2.04
C HIS A 91 -7.38 -7.03 2.38
N PRO A 92 -7.99 -7.79 1.43
CA PRO A 92 -8.55 -9.10 1.72
C PRO A 92 -7.46 -10.18 1.79
N ARG A 93 -6.63 -10.05 2.78
CA ARG A 93 -5.64 -11.01 3.30
C ARG A 93 -5.66 -10.96 4.81
N VAL A 94 -5.31 -12.07 5.46
CA VAL A 94 -5.07 -12.10 6.91
C VAL A 94 -3.62 -11.70 7.24
N MET A 95 -3.36 -11.32 8.50
CA MET A 95 -2.05 -10.89 8.97
C MET A 95 -0.96 -11.95 8.67
N LYS A 96 -1.21 -13.23 8.98
CA LYS A 96 -0.26 -14.34 8.79
C LYS A 96 0.11 -14.62 7.33
N GLN A 97 -0.74 -14.22 6.40
CA GLN A 97 -0.46 -14.33 4.97
C GLN A 97 0.68 -13.41 4.51
N LEU A 98 0.90 -12.27 5.19
CA LEU A 98 1.78 -11.21 4.71
C LEU A 98 1.35 -10.77 3.28
N TYR A 99 2.13 -11.14 2.27
CA TYR A 99 1.85 -10.91 0.84
C TYR A 99 1.83 -12.21 0.02
N ARG A 100 1.82 -13.38 0.69
CA ARG A 100 1.78 -14.69 0.03
C ARG A 100 0.37 -15.00 -0.49
N GLY A 101 0.31 -15.82 -1.55
CA GLY A 101 -0.95 -16.17 -2.20
C GLY A 101 -1.63 -14.96 -2.84
N GLN A 102 -2.91 -15.10 -3.14
CA GLN A 102 -3.74 -14.05 -3.72
C GLN A 102 -4.59 -13.36 -2.64
N ALA A 103 -5.02 -12.13 -2.91
CA ALA A 103 -6.05 -11.45 -2.16
C ALA A 103 -7.39 -12.20 -2.32
N ASP A 104 -8.07 -12.46 -1.22
CA ASP A 104 -9.31 -13.26 -1.17
C ASP A 104 -10.51 -12.39 -1.58
N ARG A 105 -10.77 -12.36 -2.89
CA ARG A 105 -11.89 -11.59 -3.45
C ARG A 105 -13.25 -12.16 -3.07
N GLU A 106 -13.34 -13.46 -2.78
CA GLU A 106 -14.58 -14.11 -2.37
C GLU A 106 -14.96 -13.67 -0.96
N ALA A 107 -14.02 -13.73 -0.02
CA ALA A 107 -14.24 -13.20 1.32
C ALA A 107 -14.55 -11.69 1.29
N PHE A 108 -13.87 -10.90 0.44
CA PHE A 108 -14.19 -9.49 0.26
C PHE A 108 -15.65 -9.29 -0.18
N ALA A 109 -16.07 -10.02 -1.22
CA ALA A 109 -17.43 -9.95 -1.75
C ALA A 109 -18.49 -10.32 -0.71
N ALA A 110 -18.20 -11.32 0.13
CA ALA A 110 -19.11 -11.77 1.18
C ALA A 110 -19.34 -10.71 2.26
N TYR A 111 -18.32 -9.91 2.61
CA TYR A 111 -18.45 -8.90 3.66
C TYR A 111 -18.84 -7.50 3.14
N LEU A 112 -18.63 -7.22 1.85
CA LEU A 112 -18.91 -5.90 1.28
C LEU A 112 -20.33 -5.38 1.55
N PRO A 113 -21.42 -6.21 1.41
CA PRO A 113 -22.77 -5.74 1.67
C PRO A 113 -23.07 -5.36 3.13
N ALA A 114 -22.26 -5.85 4.07
CA ALA A 114 -22.41 -5.57 5.49
C ALA A 114 -21.63 -4.32 5.95
N CYS A 115 -20.82 -3.71 5.08
CA CYS A 115 -20.08 -2.49 5.41
C CYS A 115 -21.02 -1.28 5.42
N THR A 116 -20.99 -0.49 6.49
CA THR A 116 -21.77 0.77 6.60
C THR A 116 -21.02 1.98 6.04
N ALA A 117 -19.70 1.96 6.06
CA ALA A 117 -18.85 3.01 5.49
C ALA A 117 -18.62 2.79 3.99
N PRO A 118 -18.30 3.84 3.21
CA PRO A 118 -17.77 3.70 1.86
C PRO A 118 -16.54 2.80 1.84
N VAL A 119 -16.48 1.84 0.91
CA VAL A 119 -15.42 0.83 0.88
C VAL A 119 -14.45 1.07 -0.26
N CYS A 120 -13.15 1.10 0.06
CA CYS A 120 -12.05 1.08 -0.88
C CYS A 120 -11.40 -0.31 -0.89
N TYR A 121 -11.25 -0.90 -2.09
CA TYR A 121 -10.52 -2.18 -2.24
C TYR A 121 -9.03 -1.96 -2.30
N ASN A 122 -8.24 -2.82 -1.66
CA ASN A 122 -6.78 -2.84 -1.81
C ASN A 122 -6.27 -4.28 -1.93
N GLY A 123 -5.54 -4.60 -2.97
CA GLY A 123 -4.87 -5.92 -3.10
C GLY A 123 -4.67 -6.36 -4.55
N ASP A 124 -3.45 -6.79 -4.86
CA ASP A 124 -3.04 -7.45 -6.12
C ASP A 124 -3.50 -6.75 -7.41
N VAL A 125 -3.48 -5.43 -7.41
CA VAL A 125 -3.73 -4.62 -8.59
C VAL A 125 -2.38 -4.25 -9.19
N THR A 126 -2.05 -4.84 -10.32
CA THR A 126 -0.75 -4.69 -11.00
C THR A 126 -0.88 -4.36 -12.49
N THR A 127 -2.06 -4.56 -13.06
CA THR A 127 -2.35 -4.32 -14.47
C THR A 127 -3.63 -3.48 -14.64
N VAL A 128 -3.82 -2.93 -15.83
CA VAL A 128 -5.08 -2.25 -16.22
C VAL A 128 -6.25 -3.23 -16.18
N ASP A 129 -6.02 -4.48 -16.57
CA ASP A 129 -7.07 -5.51 -16.56
C ASP A 129 -7.49 -5.87 -15.13
N ASP A 130 -6.58 -5.86 -14.15
CA ASP A 130 -6.93 -6.03 -12.73
C ASP A 130 -7.88 -4.91 -12.27
N LEU A 131 -7.59 -3.65 -12.64
CA LEU A 131 -8.43 -2.49 -12.32
C LEU A 131 -9.82 -2.66 -12.91
N ARG A 132 -9.91 -2.91 -14.21
CA ARG A 132 -11.18 -3.09 -14.92
C ARG A 132 -12.01 -4.27 -14.39
N ALA A 133 -11.34 -5.38 -14.06
CA ALA A 133 -12.01 -6.54 -13.47
C ALA A 133 -12.60 -6.23 -12.09
N LEU A 134 -11.92 -5.42 -11.27
CA LEU A 134 -12.42 -4.99 -9.97
C LEU A 134 -13.56 -3.99 -10.10
N GLU A 135 -13.46 -3.01 -10.99
CA GLU A 135 -14.54 -2.05 -11.27
C GLU A 135 -15.81 -2.74 -11.75
N ALA A 136 -15.66 -3.74 -12.63
CA ALA A 136 -16.78 -4.53 -13.13
C ALA A 136 -17.39 -5.43 -12.05
N ALA A 137 -16.58 -6.05 -11.20
CA ALA A 137 -17.03 -6.95 -10.14
C ALA A 137 -17.67 -6.21 -8.96
N PHE A 138 -17.21 -4.98 -8.66
CA PHE A 138 -17.61 -4.21 -7.49
C PHE A 138 -17.90 -2.73 -7.83
N PRO A 139 -18.96 -2.44 -8.61
CA PRO A 139 -19.23 -1.08 -9.11
C PRO A 139 -19.58 -0.06 -8.01
N GLY A 140 -19.84 -0.52 -6.77
CA GLY A 140 -20.19 0.34 -5.63
C GLY A 140 -19.01 0.75 -4.74
N LEU A 141 -17.76 0.45 -5.13
CA LEU A 141 -16.60 0.86 -4.35
C LEU A 141 -16.40 2.38 -4.39
N SER A 142 -15.97 2.95 -3.25
CA SER A 142 -15.50 4.34 -3.20
C SER A 142 -14.19 4.55 -3.95
N GLY A 143 -13.38 3.50 -4.08
CA GLY A 143 -12.11 3.53 -4.78
C GLY A 143 -11.38 2.20 -4.80
N ILE A 144 -10.27 2.19 -5.52
CA ILE A 144 -9.31 1.07 -5.56
C ILE A 144 -7.93 1.61 -5.19
N MET A 145 -7.39 1.16 -4.07
CA MET A 145 -6.06 1.55 -3.60
C MET A 145 -5.00 0.67 -4.24
N VAL A 146 -4.16 1.28 -5.08
CA VAL A 146 -3.04 0.61 -5.73
C VAL A 146 -1.74 0.91 -4.98
N GLY A 147 -0.96 -0.12 -4.67
CA GLY A 147 0.35 0.02 -4.01
C GLY A 147 1.47 -0.45 -4.94
N ARG A 148 1.85 -1.71 -4.81
CA ARG A 148 2.97 -2.33 -5.56
C ARG A 148 2.86 -2.19 -7.08
N GLY A 149 1.64 -2.19 -7.62
CA GLY A 149 1.40 -1.99 -9.05
C GLY A 149 1.92 -0.66 -9.57
N LEU A 150 1.77 0.44 -8.80
CA LEU A 150 2.31 1.75 -9.19
C LEU A 150 3.84 1.84 -9.06
N ILE A 151 4.44 1.05 -8.17
CA ILE A 151 5.90 0.95 -8.11
C ILE A 151 6.43 0.14 -9.30
N ALA A 152 5.70 -0.93 -9.68
CA ALA A 152 6.04 -1.77 -10.82
C ALA A 152 5.84 -1.04 -12.17
N ASP A 153 4.79 -0.24 -12.26
CA ASP A 153 4.46 0.56 -13.44
C ASP A 153 3.92 1.94 -13.02
N PRO A 154 4.76 2.98 -12.98
CA PRO A 154 4.34 4.33 -12.62
C PRO A 154 3.27 4.93 -13.56
N ALA A 155 3.14 4.42 -14.79
CA ALA A 155 2.12 4.84 -15.75
C ALA A 155 0.82 4.03 -15.66
N LEU A 156 0.68 3.09 -14.72
CA LEU A 156 -0.47 2.19 -14.63
C LEU A 156 -1.83 2.92 -14.68
N LEU A 157 -2.00 3.97 -13.88
CA LEU A 157 -3.27 4.71 -13.85
C LEU A 157 -3.48 5.53 -15.11
N ARG A 158 -2.42 6.11 -15.68
CA ARG A 158 -2.48 6.77 -16.99
C ARG A 158 -2.94 5.81 -18.08
N LYS A 159 -2.43 4.57 -18.08
CA LYS A 159 -2.85 3.53 -19.02
C LYS A 159 -4.31 3.11 -18.80
N ALA A 160 -4.77 3.06 -17.55
CA ALA A 160 -6.15 2.71 -17.24
C ALA A 160 -7.17 3.68 -17.85
N VAL A 161 -6.82 4.96 -17.99
CA VAL A 161 -7.65 5.99 -18.65
C VAL A 161 -7.33 6.16 -20.14
N GLY A 162 -6.63 5.20 -20.76
CA GLY A 162 -6.35 5.19 -22.20
C GLY A 162 -5.11 6.00 -22.63
N GLY A 163 -4.31 6.48 -21.69
CA GLY A 163 -3.05 7.17 -21.99
C GLY A 163 -1.90 6.21 -22.33
N PRO A 164 -0.76 6.72 -22.81
CA PRO A 164 0.39 5.90 -23.21
C PRO A 164 1.13 5.29 -22.01
N ALA A 165 1.89 4.23 -22.27
CA ALA A 165 2.90 3.72 -21.35
C ALA A 165 3.96 4.78 -21.07
N ALA A 166 4.72 4.63 -19.98
CA ALA A 166 5.85 5.51 -19.72
C ALA A 166 6.95 5.31 -20.77
N SER A 167 7.52 6.40 -21.27
CA SER A 167 8.71 6.34 -22.10
C SER A 167 9.96 6.01 -21.26
N ARG A 168 11.06 5.65 -21.93
CA ARG A 168 12.34 5.42 -21.26
C ARG A 168 12.80 6.69 -20.52
N GLU A 169 12.64 7.84 -21.15
CA GLU A 169 13.02 9.15 -20.62
C GLU A 169 12.21 9.50 -19.38
N GLU A 170 10.89 9.25 -19.39
CA GLU A 170 10.03 9.45 -18.23
C GLU A 170 10.44 8.55 -17.07
N LEU A 171 10.68 7.25 -17.34
CA LEU A 171 11.13 6.31 -16.29
C LEU A 171 12.51 6.67 -15.75
N ARG A 172 13.40 7.19 -16.62
CA ARG A 172 14.71 7.65 -16.18
C ARG A 172 14.59 8.91 -15.32
N GLY A 173 13.80 9.87 -15.72
CA GLY A 173 13.53 11.09 -14.93
C GLY A 173 12.93 10.74 -13.55
N TYR A 174 11.91 9.86 -13.52
CA TYR A 174 11.34 9.37 -12.27
C TYR A 174 12.38 8.71 -11.35
N HIS A 175 13.23 7.85 -11.92
CA HIS A 175 14.29 7.20 -11.16
C HIS A 175 15.29 8.20 -10.58
N ASP A 176 15.79 9.11 -11.42
CA ASP A 176 16.85 10.06 -11.05
C ASP A 176 16.35 11.05 -9.98
N GLU A 177 15.11 11.55 -10.12
CA GLU A 177 14.47 12.41 -9.11
C GLU A 177 14.33 11.68 -7.77
N LEU A 178 13.84 10.45 -7.79
CA LEU A 178 13.67 9.65 -6.57
C LEU A 178 15.02 9.33 -5.90
N TYR A 179 16.03 8.96 -6.69
CA TYR A 179 17.38 8.67 -6.17
C TYR A 179 18.03 9.90 -5.56
N HIS A 180 17.89 11.04 -6.23
CA HIS A 180 18.38 12.32 -5.73
C HIS A 180 17.70 12.72 -4.41
N SER A 181 16.38 12.67 -4.38
CA SER A 181 15.59 12.98 -3.16
C SER A 181 15.97 12.08 -1.98
N TYR A 182 16.18 10.79 -2.19
CA TYR A 182 16.68 9.91 -1.13
C TYR A 182 18.11 10.23 -0.71
N THR A 183 18.97 10.60 -1.65
CA THR A 183 20.36 10.98 -1.34
C THR A 183 20.41 12.22 -0.47
N GLU A 184 19.61 13.23 -0.80
CA GLU A 184 19.47 14.44 0.01
C GLU A 184 18.88 14.14 1.40
N ALA A 185 17.78 13.40 1.46
CA ALA A 185 17.07 13.11 2.71
C ALA A 185 17.90 12.29 3.70
N PHE A 186 18.72 11.37 3.20
CA PHE A 186 19.54 10.51 4.06
C PHE A 186 20.99 10.97 4.22
N GLY A 187 21.45 11.92 3.42
CA GLY A 187 22.82 12.45 3.44
C GLY A 187 23.91 11.45 3.01
N MET A 188 23.54 10.21 2.61
CA MET A 188 24.47 9.16 2.17
C MET A 188 23.90 8.35 1.01
N ALA A 189 24.69 8.20 -0.06
CA ALA A 189 24.30 7.45 -1.26
C ALA A 189 23.98 5.97 -0.96
N SER A 190 24.70 5.31 -0.05
CA SER A 190 24.44 3.91 0.32
C SER A 190 23.06 3.69 0.96
N CYS A 191 22.56 4.67 1.71
CA CYS A 191 21.20 4.65 2.25
C CYS A 191 20.17 4.81 1.14
N ALA A 192 20.39 5.74 0.21
CA ALA A 192 19.55 5.93 -0.98
C ALA A 192 19.51 4.65 -1.83
N VAL A 193 20.68 4.05 -2.13
CA VAL A 193 20.79 2.77 -2.86
C VAL A 193 19.95 1.67 -2.18
N SER A 194 20.00 1.57 -0.87
CA SER A 194 19.18 0.59 -0.13
C SER A 194 17.68 0.79 -0.34
N ARG A 195 17.21 2.03 -0.40
CA ARG A 195 15.79 2.37 -0.68
C ARG A 195 15.42 2.12 -2.14
N MET A 196 16.27 2.55 -3.07
CA MET A 196 16.04 2.35 -4.50
C MET A 196 15.92 0.88 -4.88
N LYS A 197 16.67 -0.02 -4.24
CA LYS A 197 16.54 -1.47 -4.45
C LYS A 197 15.13 -2.00 -4.14
N ALA A 198 14.43 -1.43 -3.16
CA ALA A 198 13.07 -1.82 -2.87
C ALA A 198 12.09 -1.42 -4.00
N HIS A 199 12.34 -0.30 -4.70
CA HIS A 199 11.59 0.10 -5.88
C HIS A 199 11.95 -0.77 -7.07
N TRP A 200 13.23 -1.02 -7.31
CA TRP A 200 13.70 -1.85 -8.41
C TRP A 200 13.22 -3.30 -8.34
N PHE A 201 12.96 -3.82 -7.15
CA PHE A 201 12.38 -5.15 -6.99
C PHE A 201 11.07 -5.33 -7.79
N TYR A 202 10.34 -4.24 -8.02
CA TYR A 202 9.11 -4.22 -8.83
C TYR A 202 9.35 -3.62 -10.21
N LEU A 203 10.05 -2.49 -10.30
CA LEU A 203 10.20 -1.70 -11.51
C LEU A 203 11.00 -2.42 -12.61
N ILE A 204 11.98 -3.25 -12.24
CA ILE A 204 12.87 -3.93 -13.19
C ILE A 204 12.09 -4.79 -14.21
N HIS A 205 10.94 -5.30 -13.82
CA HIS A 205 10.09 -6.13 -14.70
C HIS A 205 9.42 -5.36 -15.85
N LEU A 206 9.48 -4.05 -15.85
CA LEU A 206 9.12 -3.24 -17.03
C LEU A 206 10.16 -3.31 -18.15
N PHE A 207 11.38 -3.74 -17.87
CA PHE A 207 12.49 -3.73 -18.82
C PHE A 207 12.71 -5.12 -19.38
N LYS A 208 12.53 -5.28 -20.67
CA LYS A 208 12.72 -6.56 -21.37
C LYS A 208 14.19 -6.98 -21.36
N GLY A 209 14.49 -8.16 -20.84
CA GLY A 209 15.85 -8.69 -20.79
C GLY A 209 16.70 -8.19 -19.60
N ALA A 210 16.11 -7.43 -18.66
CA ALA A 210 16.82 -6.95 -17.47
C ALA A 210 16.88 -7.97 -16.32
N ASP A 211 16.22 -9.13 -16.44
CA ASP A 211 16.15 -10.13 -15.36
C ASP A 211 17.54 -10.59 -14.86
N ALA A 212 18.53 -10.66 -15.76
CA ALA A 212 19.91 -10.98 -15.40
C ALA A 212 20.59 -9.93 -14.51
N LEU A 213 20.07 -8.71 -14.50
CA LEU A 213 20.60 -7.57 -13.74
C LEU A 213 20.02 -7.47 -12.31
N GLU A 214 18.99 -8.25 -11.96
CA GLU A 214 18.45 -8.29 -10.59
C GLU A 214 19.51 -8.63 -9.55
N LYS A 215 20.32 -9.65 -9.81
CA LYS A 215 21.34 -10.10 -8.88
C LYS A 215 22.49 -9.09 -8.71
N PRO A 216 23.07 -8.50 -9.77
CA PRO A 216 23.99 -7.37 -9.67
C PRO A 216 23.40 -6.20 -8.90
N LEU A 217 22.20 -5.78 -9.23
CA LEU A 217 21.50 -4.66 -8.57
C LEU A 217 21.32 -4.90 -7.06
N ARG A 218 20.89 -6.10 -6.68
CA ARG A 218 20.74 -6.46 -5.26
C ARG A 218 22.05 -6.43 -4.50
N LYS A 219 23.19 -6.73 -5.15
CA LYS A 219 24.52 -6.76 -4.54
C LYS A 219 25.18 -5.39 -4.46
N ALA A 220 24.85 -4.45 -5.33
CA ALA A 220 25.43 -3.10 -5.33
C ALA A 220 25.27 -2.46 -3.93
N ARG A 221 26.32 -1.85 -3.42
CA ARG A 221 26.35 -1.17 -2.10
C ARG A 221 26.67 0.29 -2.24
N GLU A 222 27.63 0.60 -3.10
CA GLU A 222 28.08 1.96 -3.36
C GLU A 222 27.27 2.60 -4.50
N GLY A 223 27.19 3.94 -4.50
CA GLY A 223 26.45 4.69 -5.52
C GLY A 223 26.90 4.36 -6.94
N TRP A 224 28.22 4.31 -7.18
CA TRP A 224 28.76 4.04 -8.51
C TRP A 224 28.45 2.60 -9.03
N GLU A 225 28.46 1.60 -8.12
CA GLU A 225 28.05 0.23 -8.48
C GLU A 225 26.58 0.20 -8.90
N TYR A 226 25.75 0.85 -8.11
CA TYR A 226 24.31 0.97 -8.36
C TYR A 226 24.03 1.66 -9.70
N GLU A 227 24.61 2.83 -9.94
CA GLU A 227 24.42 3.61 -11.17
C GLU A 227 24.89 2.84 -12.41
N THR A 228 26.00 2.07 -12.29
CA THR A 228 26.48 1.21 -13.37
C THR A 228 25.43 0.19 -13.77
N VAL A 229 24.81 -0.50 -12.80
CA VAL A 229 23.77 -1.51 -13.08
C VAL A 229 22.50 -0.84 -13.60
N VAL A 230 22.10 0.28 -13.03
CA VAL A 230 20.92 1.04 -13.48
C VAL A 230 21.08 1.48 -14.93
N ASN A 231 22.24 1.96 -15.33
CA ASN A 231 22.52 2.34 -16.73
C ASN A 231 22.38 1.13 -17.67
N GLN A 232 22.79 -0.07 -17.24
CA GLN A 232 22.58 -1.30 -18.00
C GLN A 232 21.10 -1.66 -18.11
N ILE A 233 20.30 -1.51 -17.03
CA ILE A 233 18.85 -1.74 -17.06
C ILE A 233 18.18 -0.77 -18.03
N PHE A 234 18.51 0.52 -17.99
CA PHE A 234 17.98 1.52 -18.93
C PHE A 234 18.48 1.34 -20.36
N ALA A 235 19.54 0.58 -20.61
CA ALA A 235 19.94 0.15 -21.94
C ALA A 235 19.02 -0.95 -22.50
N CYS A 236 18.33 -1.71 -21.63
CA CYS A 236 17.28 -2.63 -22.03
C CYS A 236 16.04 -1.83 -22.47
N TRP A 237 15.22 -2.43 -23.35
CA TRP A 237 14.01 -1.75 -23.83
C TRP A 237 12.84 -1.95 -22.85
N PRO A 238 12.04 -0.92 -22.52
CA PRO A 238 10.78 -1.12 -21.79
C PRO A 238 9.84 -2.07 -22.52
N LYS A 239 9.09 -2.87 -21.77
CA LYS A 239 8.08 -3.82 -22.32
C LYS A 239 6.84 -3.09 -22.81
#